data_8cfd22126f6086613ea6ed68218fe77e
#
_entry.id   8cfd22126f6086613ea6ed68218fe77e
#
_cell.length_a   1.000
_cell.length_b   1.000
_cell.length_c   1.000
_cell.angle_alpha   90.00
_cell.angle_beta   90.00
_cell.angle_gamma   90.00
#
_symmetry.space_group_name_H-M   'P 1'
#
loop_
_entity.id
_entity.type
_entity.pdbx_description
1 polymer ?
#
loop_
_entity_poly.entity_id
_entity_poly.type
_entity_poly.pdbx_seq_one_letter_code
_entity_poly.pdbx_strand_id
1 'polypeptide(L)'
;PVVINGRIEEESEEDRFVLAVEPGQQLRFDVLSQRAGTQLDGVLILENEEGKELARNDDRGRIADPGLDFTIPEKMVSLTAVLKDLHGRGRSDFIYRIAVNLKDQPQFDLNVTESRHHVPLGGAALVRVRVNRQGFSGPIELSVSGLPEGIAVTGSEIPASASETLLSLQGFGVHTTQGIMSITGEARVGEWMLQRRALLPSSDATQSAPWLRSELAVALTGPGKMAVGWQGKDTDLVLGQKHRSRIQVSRVAGLQGKIRLSLESSQSIPSKAAAV
;
A
#
# COMPACT_ATOMS: atom_id res chain seq x y z
N PRO A 1 -8.76 1.81 17.42
CA PRO A 1 -8.42 2.85 16.45
C PRO A 1 -9.59 3.77 16.17
N VAL A 2 -9.29 5.05 15.97
CA VAL A 2 -10.28 6.09 15.62
C VAL A 2 -9.77 6.80 14.37
N VAL A 3 -10.69 7.15 13.48
CA VAL A 3 -10.39 7.97 12.30
C VAL A 3 -11.31 9.18 12.34
N ILE A 4 -10.71 10.36 12.30
CA ILE A 4 -11.38 11.66 12.31
C ILE A 4 -11.10 12.33 10.97
N ASN A 5 -12.14 12.83 10.30
CA ASN A 5 -11.99 13.66 9.11
C ASN A 5 -12.50 15.05 9.44
N GLY A 6 -11.78 16.06 8.99
CA GLY A 6 -12.13 17.46 9.21
C GLY A 6 -11.60 18.38 8.13
N ARG A 7 -11.78 19.68 8.36
CA ARG A 7 -11.38 20.73 7.45
C ARG A 7 -11.19 22.04 8.24
N ILE A 8 -10.10 22.74 7.96
CA ILE A 8 -9.83 24.08 8.52
C ILE A 8 -10.32 25.11 7.50
N GLU A 9 -11.47 25.74 7.75
CA GLU A 9 -12.13 26.65 6.80
C GLU A 9 -11.82 28.13 7.07
N GLU A 10 -11.65 28.51 8.34
CA GLU A 10 -11.48 29.91 8.75
C GLU A 10 -10.05 30.20 9.24
N GLU A 11 -9.67 31.47 9.21
CA GLU A 11 -8.40 31.93 9.78
C GLU A 11 -8.34 31.66 11.27
N SER A 12 -7.22 31.11 11.74
CA SER A 12 -6.95 30.77 13.13
C SER A 12 -7.90 29.72 13.72
N GLU A 13 -8.60 28.98 12.88
CA GLU A 13 -9.46 27.87 13.30
C GLU A 13 -8.60 26.75 13.91
N GLU A 14 -9.12 26.18 14.99
CA GLU A 14 -8.58 25.00 15.67
C GLU A 14 -9.67 23.94 15.82
N ASP A 15 -9.48 22.80 15.20
CA ASP A 15 -10.37 21.66 15.40
C ASP A 15 -9.93 20.86 16.63
N ARG A 16 -10.87 20.60 17.55
CA ARG A 16 -10.60 19.99 18.85
C ARG A 16 -11.43 18.73 19.04
N PHE A 17 -10.76 17.61 19.31
CA PHE A 17 -11.38 16.29 19.45
C PHE A 17 -11.03 15.66 20.78
N VAL A 18 -12.04 15.40 21.59
CA VAL A 18 -11.86 14.73 22.89
C VAL A 18 -11.90 13.21 22.67
N LEU A 19 -10.87 12.54 23.12
CA LEU A 19 -10.68 11.10 23.03
C LEU A 19 -10.75 10.49 24.42
N ALA A 20 -11.59 9.47 24.61
CA ALA A 20 -11.52 8.64 25.79
C ALA A 20 -10.29 7.72 25.68
N VAL A 21 -9.47 7.69 26.69
CA VAL A 21 -8.20 6.97 26.72
C VAL A 21 -8.04 6.19 28.01
N GLU A 22 -7.14 5.21 28.02
CA GLU A 22 -6.81 4.42 29.19
C GLU A 22 -5.39 4.73 29.66
N PRO A 23 -5.12 4.82 30.98
CA PRO A 23 -3.78 5.02 31.52
C PRO A 23 -2.80 3.97 30.98
N GLY A 24 -1.60 4.43 30.60
CA GLY A 24 -0.55 3.57 30.05
C GLY A 24 -0.69 3.18 28.60
N GLN A 25 -1.82 3.46 27.93
CA GLN A 25 -1.97 3.24 26.51
C GLN A 25 -0.89 4.00 25.72
N GLN A 26 -0.30 3.34 24.74
CA GLN A 26 0.58 3.98 23.76
C GLN A 26 -0.21 4.22 22.47
N LEU A 27 -0.44 5.49 22.16
CA LEU A 27 -1.17 5.92 20.99
C LEU A 27 -0.21 6.43 19.92
N ARG A 28 -0.57 6.14 18.66
CA ARG A 28 0.07 6.71 17.48
C ARG A 28 -0.95 7.57 16.75
N PHE A 29 -0.60 8.82 16.56
CA PHE A 29 -1.34 9.79 15.77
C PHE A 29 -0.67 9.94 14.41
N ASP A 30 -1.46 9.92 13.34
CA ASP A 30 -1.02 10.17 11.96
C ASP A 30 -2.01 11.08 11.29
N VAL A 31 -1.57 12.28 10.94
CA VAL A 31 -2.37 13.23 10.15
C VAL A 31 -2.06 13.02 8.68
N LEU A 32 -3.06 13.02 7.86
CA LEU A 32 -3.00 12.97 6.41
C LEU A 32 -3.67 14.23 5.87
N SER A 33 -2.88 15.16 5.35
CA SER A 33 -3.32 16.41 4.71
C SER A 33 -2.54 16.66 3.43
N GLN A 34 -1.29 17.08 3.48
CA GLN A 34 -0.46 17.30 2.28
C GLN A 34 -0.25 16.03 1.46
N ARG A 35 -0.10 14.87 2.10
CA ARG A 35 -0.06 13.58 1.42
C ARG A 35 -1.37 13.22 0.70
N ALA A 36 -2.49 13.88 1.07
CA ALA A 36 -3.76 13.77 0.36
C ALA A 36 -3.94 14.83 -0.73
N GLY A 37 -2.96 15.71 -0.92
CA GLY A 37 -2.98 16.73 -1.97
C GLY A 37 -3.50 18.10 -1.54
N THR A 38 -3.73 18.34 -0.24
CA THR A 38 -4.12 19.66 0.27
C THR A 38 -2.89 20.52 0.56
N GLN A 39 -3.06 21.83 0.73
CA GLN A 39 -2.00 22.75 1.12
C GLN A 39 -2.05 23.11 2.62
N LEU A 40 -2.80 22.36 3.41
CA LEU A 40 -2.85 22.51 4.86
C LEU A 40 -1.49 22.10 5.45
N ASP A 41 -0.85 23.02 6.13
CA ASP A 41 0.37 22.80 6.91
C ASP A 41 -0.05 22.55 8.37
N GLY A 42 -0.35 21.30 8.66
CA GLY A 42 -1.00 20.92 9.90
C GLY A 42 -0.07 20.96 11.12
N VAL A 43 -0.57 21.42 12.24
CA VAL A 43 0.04 21.24 13.57
C VAL A 43 -0.88 20.43 14.44
N LEU A 44 -0.41 19.27 14.89
CA LEU A 44 -1.12 18.44 15.84
C LEU A 44 -0.63 18.74 17.26
N ILE A 45 -1.54 19.06 18.16
CA ILE A 45 -1.28 19.33 19.57
C ILE A 45 -2.12 18.34 20.39
N LEU A 46 -1.53 17.79 21.44
CA LEU A 46 -2.22 16.98 22.44
C LEU A 46 -2.29 17.76 23.74
N GLU A 47 -3.50 17.82 24.31
CA GLU A 47 -3.77 18.57 25.55
C GLU A 47 -4.49 17.69 26.58
N ASN A 48 -4.30 18.03 27.85
CA ASN A 48 -5.07 17.44 28.93
C ASN A 48 -6.46 18.13 29.08
N GLU A 49 -7.26 17.69 30.06
CA GLU A 49 -8.60 18.23 30.32
C GLU A 49 -8.60 19.73 30.69
N GLU A 50 -7.47 20.23 31.21
CA GLU A 50 -7.28 21.64 31.60
C GLU A 50 -6.83 22.52 30.41
N GLY A 51 -6.65 21.95 29.22
CA GLY A 51 -6.14 22.63 28.03
C GLY A 51 -4.63 22.85 28.04
N LYS A 52 -3.89 22.17 28.93
CA LYS A 52 -2.44 22.22 28.96
C LYS A 52 -1.84 21.33 27.86
N GLU A 53 -0.98 21.90 27.05
CA GLU A 53 -0.23 21.17 26.01
C GLU A 53 0.68 20.10 26.65
N LEU A 54 0.56 18.88 26.15
CA LEU A 54 1.33 17.71 26.54
C LEU A 54 2.35 17.31 25.50
N ALA A 55 2.01 17.45 24.22
CA ALA A 55 2.86 17.14 23.08
C ALA A 55 2.42 17.93 21.86
N ARG A 56 3.37 18.18 20.95
CA ARG A 56 3.14 18.88 19.68
C ARG A 56 4.01 18.28 18.60
N ASN A 57 3.49 18.26 17.37
CA ASN A 57 4.26 17.99 16.16
C ASN A 57 3.63 18.69 14.95
N ASP A 58 4.46 19.19 14.04
CA ASP A 58 4.07 19.79 12.77
C ASP A 58 4.57 18.98 11.58
N ASP A 59 5.73 18.31 11.71
CA ASP A 59 6.37 17.55 10.65
C ASP A 59 6.90 16.21 11.13
N ARG A 60 6.93 15.20 10.24
CA ARG A 60 7.69 13.96 10.45
C ARG A 60 8.91 13.89 9.53
N GLY A 61 9.98 14.54 9.93
CA GLY A 61 11.22 14.57 9.17
C GLY A 61 11.04 15.28 7.82
N ARG A 62 10.89 14.52 6.73
CA ARG A 62 10.64 15.08 5.38
C ARG A 62 9.16 15.04 4.96
N ILE A 63 8.29 14.62 5.83
CA ILE A 63 6.85 14.53 5.58
C ILE A 63 6.22 15.71 6.31
N ALA A 64 5.61 16.62 5.56
CA ALA A 64 4.97 17.82 6.08
C ALA A 64 3.59 17.56 6.72
N ASP A 65 3.24 16.32 6.99
CA ASP A 65 2.05 15.95 7.78
C ASP A 65 2.47 15.54 9.18
N PRO A 66 1.87 16.10 10.25
CA PRO A 66 2.24 15.81 11.61
C PRO A 66 1.87 14.39 12.03
N GLY A 67 2.59 13.90 13.00
CA GLY A 67 2.25 12.67 13.69
C GLY A 67 3.21 12.40 14.82
N LEU A 68 2.71 11.78 15.86
CA LEU A 68 3.48 11.49 17.05
C LEU A 68 3.00 10.22 17.74
N ASP A 69 3.91 9.63 18.49
CA ASP A 69 3.59 8.57 19.44
C ASP A 69 3.46 9.20 20.83
N PHE A 70 2.41 8.85 21.57
CA PHE A 70 2.16 9.39 22.89
C PHE A 70 1.76 8.29 23.88
N THR A 71 2.36 8.28 25.04
CA THR A 71 1.99 7.37 26.14
C THR A 71 1.07 8.11 27.08
N ILE A 72 -0.12 7.56 27.32
CA ILE A 72 -1.11 8.16 28.21
C ILE A 72 -0.62 8.09 29.66
N PRO A 73 -0.51 9.24 30.36
CA PRO A 73 -0.10 9.26 31.75
C PRO A 73 -1.03 8.47 32.67
N GLU A 74 -0.47 7.98 33.78
CA GLU A 74 -1.28 7.39 34.85
C GLU A 74 -2.33 8.40 35.34
N LYS A 75 -3.58 7.98 35.48
CA LYS A 75 -4.76 8.78 35.88
C LYS A 75 -5.40 9.62 34.76
N MET A 76 -4.88 9.67 33.56
CA MET A 76 -5.53 10.35 32.44
C MET A 76 -6.54 9.42 31.76
N VAL A 77 -7.79 9.88 31.65
CA VAL A 77 -8.89 9.14 31.01
C VAL A 77 -9.47 9.88 29.80
N SER A 78 -8.99 11.10 29.58
CA SER A 78 -9.41 11.96 28.47
C SER A 78 -8.20 12.71 27.91
N LEU A 79 -8.10 12.79 26.59
CA LEU A 79 -7.05 13.48 25.86
C LEU A 79 -7.68 14.29 24.74
N THR A 80 -7.32 15.56 24.60
CA THR A 80 -7.80 16.40 23.50
C THR A 80 -6.72 16.46 22.42
N ALA A 81 -7.09 16.04 21.20
CA ALA A 81 -6.28 16.26 20.00
C ALA A 81 -6.75 17.54 19.31
N VAL A 82 -5.84 18.47 19.08
CA VAL A 82 -6.09 19.75 18.42
C VAL A 82 -5.33 19.76 17.10
N LEU A 83 -6.00 20.12 16.02
CA LEU A 83 -5.38 20.34 14.70
C LEU A 83 -5.67 21.76 14.23
N LYS A 84 -4.63 22.41 13.69
CA LYS A 84 -4.72 23.73 13.09
C LYS A 84 -3.69 23.89 11.97
N ASP A 85 -3.83 24.94 11.16
CA ASP A 85 -2.77 25.32 10.20
C ASP A 85 -1.63 26.05 10.91
N LEU A 86 -0.39 25.72 10.56
CA LEU A 86 0.83 26.32 11.14
C LEU A 86 0.87 27.86 10.97
N HIS A 87 0.34 28.36 9.85
CA HIS A 87 0.34 29.76 9.49
C HIS A 87 -0.99 30.47 9.81
N GLY A 88 -1.92 29.77 10.46
CA GLY A 88 -3.24 30.31 10.82
C GLY A 88 -4.14 30.60 9.62
N ARG A 89 -3.91 29.93 8.49
CA ARG A 89 -4.76 30.06 7.29
C ARG A 89 -5.96 29.12 7.39
N GLY A 90 -7.07 29.50 6.73
CA GLY A 90 -8.23 28.64 6.54
C GLY A 90 -8.66 28.63 5.08
N ARG A 91 -9.13 27.48 4.58
CA ARG A 91 -9.60 27.32 3.19
C ARG A 91 -10.58 26.13 3.10
N SER A 92 -11.52 26.22 2.17
CA SER A 92 -12.49 25.14 1.94
C SER A 92 -11.86 23.83 1.42
N ASP A 93 -10.62 23.85 0.90
CA ASP A 93 -9.85 22.69 0.44
C ASP A 93 -8.80 22.21 1.46
N PHE A 94 -8.73 22.80 2.66
CA PHE A 94 -7.83 22.35 3.74
C PHE A 94 -8.43 21.16 4.49
N ILE A 95 -8.64 20.07 3.78
CA ILE A 95 -9.15 18.82 4.35
C ILE A 95 -8.03 18.00 4.99
N TYR A 96 -8.37 17.26 6.01
CA TYR A 96 -7.44 16.37 6.70
C TYR A 96 -8.13 15.11 7.24
N ARG A 97 -7.31 14.14 7.60
CA ARG A 97 -7.68 12.94 8.36
C ARG A 97 -6.69 12.73 9.48
N ILE A 98 -7.17 12.52 10.70
CA ILE A 98 -6.36 12.06 11.83
C ILE A 98 -6.68 10.58 12.06
N ALA A 99 -5.68 9.73 11.98
CA ALA A 99 -5.78 8.33 12.39
C ALA A 99 -5.13 8.18 13.77
N VAL A 100 -5.89 7.67 14.74
CA VAL A 100 -5.40 7.37 16.09
C VAL A 100 -5.43 5.85 16.28
N ASN A 101 -4.28 5.26 16.46
CA ASN A 101 -4.10 3.82 16.62
C ASN A 101 -3.37 3.51 17.93
N LEU A 102 -3.53 2.30 18.46
CA LEU A 102 -2.62 1.79 19.48
C LEU A 102 -1.27 1.52 18.82
N LYS A 103 -0.17 1.97 19.45
CA LYS A 103 1.19 1.86 18.90
C LYS A 103 1.62 0.40 18.71
N ASP A 104 1.23 -0.47 19.62
CA ASP A 104 1.59 -1.88 19.64
C ASP A 104 0.61 -2.78 18.87
N GLN A 105 -0.38 -2.18 18.17
CA GLN A 105 -1.25 -3.00 17.33
C GLN A 105 -0.46 -3.53 16.12
N PRO A 106 -0.64 -4.82 15.82
CA PRO A 106 -0.05 -5.41 14.63
C PRO A 106 -0.45 -4.62 13.38
N GLN A 107 0.52 -4.29 12.52
CA GLN A 107 0.33 -3.49 11.31
C GLN A 107 1.10 -4.11 10.15
N PHE A 108 0.81 -3.65 8.96
CA PHE A 108 1.61 -3.91 7.77
C PHE A 108 1.60 -2.72 6.82
N ASP A 109 2.66 -2.60 6.04
CA ASP A 109 2.75 -1.67 4.91
C ASP A 109 3.01 -2.45 3.63
N LEU A 110 2.45 -1.96 2.50
CA LEU A 110 2.64 -2.56 1.19
C LEU A 110 3.49 -1.67 0.30
N ASN A 111 4.41 -2.30 -0.44
CA ASN A 111 5.32 -1.62 -1.33
C ASN A 111 5.36 -2.29 -2.71
N VAL A 112 5.44 -1.46 -3.75
CA VAL A 112 5.70 -1.84 -5.13
C VAL A 112 6.88 -1.03 -5.65
N THR A 113 7.65 -1.57 -6.60
CA THR A 113 8.85 -0.89 -7.10
C THR A 113 8.65 -0.25 -8.48
N GLU A 114 7.72 -0.78 -9.26
CA GLU A 114 7.50 -0.37 -10.63
C GLU A 114 6.22 0.48 -10.74
N SER A 115 6.34 1.64 -11.37
CA SER A 115 5.23 2.57 -11.58
C SER A 115 4.48 2.34 -12.90
N ARG A 116 5.02 1.50 -13.80
CA ARG A 116 4.46 1.25 -15.14
C ARG A 116 4.45 -0.22 -15.46
N HIS A 117 3.31 -0.69 -15.95
CA HIS A 117 3.10 -2.09 -16.30
C HIS A 117 2.55 -2.21 -17.72
N HIS A 118 3.23 -2.99 -18.56
CA HIS A 118 2.82 -3.29 -19.92
C HIS A 118 2.34 -4.73 -19.97
N VAL A 119 1.05 -4.92 -20.24
CA VAL A 119 0.41 -6.23 -20.32
C VAL A 119 0.19 -6.54 -21.81
N PRO A 120 0.88 -7.51 -22.41
CA PRO A 120 0.65 -7.84 -23.80
C PRO A 120 -0.67 -8.57 -23.99
N LEU A 121 -1.36 -8.32 -25.10
CA LEU A 121 -2.53 -9.10 -25.52
C LEU A 121 -2.15 -10.59 -25.63
N GLY A 122 -2.93 -11.45 -24.98
CA GLY A 122 -2.68 -12.89 -24.91
C GLY A 122 -1.48 -13.28 -24.04
N GLY A 123 -0.94 -12.35 -23.26
CA GLY A 123 0.18 -12.56 -22.35
C GLY A 123 -0.10 -12.07 -20.93
N ALA A 124 0.94 -11.99 -20.12
CA ALA A 124 0.84 -11.52 -18.74
C ALA A 124 2.02 -10.61 -18.35
N ALA A 125 1.78 -9.78 -17.35
CA ALA A 125 2.80 -9.04 -16.63
C ALA A 125 2.70 -9.34 -15.14
N LEU A 126 3.84 -9.37 -14.44
CA LEU A 126 3.90 -9.62 -13.00
C LEU A 126 4.10 -8.29 -12.26
N VAL A 127 3.34 -8.12 -11.19
CA VAL A 127 3.53 -7.02 -10.23
C VAL A 127 3.94 -7.62 -8.90
N ARG A 128 5.15 -7.30 -8.46
CA ARG A 128 5.66 -7.75 -7.16
C ARG A 128 5.17 -6.81 -6.07
N VAL A 129 4.37 -7.33 -5.15
CA VAL A 129 3.89 -6.62 -3.97
C VAL A 129 4.63 -7.15 -2.75
N ARG A 130 5.40 -6.29 -2.09
CA ARG A 130 6.11 -6.60 -0.86
C ARG A 130 5.35 -6.09 0.35
N VAL A 131 5.39 -6.84 1.43
CA VAL A 131 4.81 -6.45 2.70
C VAL A 131 5.90 -6.26 3.77
N ASN A 132 5.83 -5.14 4.46
CA ASN A 132 6.56 -4.92 5.70
C ASN A 132 5.60 -5.16 6.86
N ARG A 133 5.82 -6.22 7.62
CA ARG A 133 4.96 -6.65 8.73
C ARG A 133 5.50 -6.12 10.05
N GLN A 134 4.64 -5.46 10.81
CA GLN A 134 4.94 -4.90 12.12
C GLN A 134 4.05 -5.61 13.16
N GLY A 135 4.52 -6.74 13.67
CA GLY A 135 3.76 -7.57 14.61
C GLY A 135 2.55 -8.31 14.01
N PHE A 136 2.31 -8.21 12.70
CA PHE A 136 1.23 -8.90 11.98
C PHE A 136 1.78 -10.03 11.13
N SER A 137 1.25 -11.24 11.29
CA SER A 137 1.68 -12.43 10.55
C SER A 137 0.59 -13.09 9.71
N GLY A 138 -0.66 -12.59 9.79
CA GLY A 138 -1.80 -13.15 9.06
C GLY A 138 -1.73 -12.96 7.54
N PRO A 139 -2.64 -13.59 6.78
CA PRO A 139 -2.78 -13.37 5.35
C PRO A 139 -3.29 -11.96 5.05
N ILE A 140 -2.98 -11.45 3.85
CA ILE A 140 -3.43 -10.15 3.37
C ILE A 140 -4.08 -10.35 2.01
N GLU A 141 -5.35 -10.01 1.90
CA GLU A 141 -6.07 -10.02 0.62
C GLU A 141 -5.74 -8.76 -0.17
N LEU A 142 -5.44 -8.92 -1.45
CA LEU A 142 -5.14 -7.81 -2.34
C LEU A 142 -6.28 -7.56 -3.32
N SER A 143 -6.66 -6.31 -3.47
CA SER A 143 -7.57 -5.84 -4.50
C SER A 143 -6.86 -4.85 -5.43
N VAL A 144 -7.25 -4.84 -6.70
CA VAL A 144 -6.73 -3.90 -7.69
C VAL A 144 -7.90 -3.13 -8.28
N SER A 145 -7.84 -1.83 -8.19
CA SER A 145 -8.84 -0.91 -8.76
C SER A 145 -8.25 -0.12 -9.93
N GLY A 146 -9.10 0.41 -10.81
CA GLY A 146 -8.68 1.24 -11.95
C GLY A 146 -8.05 0.47 -13.10
N LEU A 147 -8.20 -0.85 -13.14
CA LEU A 147 -7.76 -1.65 -14.29
C LEU A 147 -8.57 -1.29 -15.54
N PRO A 148 -7.92 -1.08 -16.69
CA PRO A 148 -8.62 -0.91 -17.94
C PRO A 148 -9.26 -2.23 -18.39
N GLU A 149 -10.28 -2.11 -19.24
CA GLU A 149 -10.93 -3.27 -19.86
C GLU A 149 -9.91 -4.18 -20.55
N GLY A 150 -10.11 -5.50 -20.43
CA GLY A 150 -9.24 -6.50 -21.04
C GLY A 150 -8.06 -6.92 -20.18
N ILE A 151 -7.97 -6.51 -18.92
CA ILE A 151 -6.97 -7.01 -17.97
C ILE A 151 -7.66 -7.69 -16.78
N ALA A 152 -7.28 -8.93 -16.52
CA ALA A 152 -7.65 -9.66 -15.30
C ALA A 152 -6.47 -9.83 -14.37
N VAL A 153 -6.77 -10.03 -13.08
CA VAL A 153 -5.77 -10.22 -12.02
C VAL A 153 -5.92 -11.60 -11.40
N THR A 154 -4.79 -12.24 -11.12
CA THR A 154 -4.71 -13.47 -10.32
C THR A 154 -3.56 -13.35 -9.31
N GLY A 155 -3.58 -14.18 -8.27
CA GLY A 155 -2.58 -14.13 -7.20
C GLY A 155 -2.83 -13.04 -6.17
N SER A 156 -4.10 -12.77 -5.85
CA SER A 156 -4.57 -11.65 -5.02
C SER A 156 -4.45 -11.90 -3.51
N GLU A 157 -3.48 -12.67 -3.05
CA GLU A 157 -3.24 -12.91 -1.63
C GLU A 157 -1.74 -12.90 -1.32
N ILE A 158 -1.36 -12.28 -0.20
CA ILE A 158 -0.05 -12.48 0.43
C ILE A 158 -0.27 -13.49 1.55
N PRO A 159 0.25 -14.71 1.44
CA PRO A 159 0.07 -15.74 2.46
C PRO A 159 0.58 -15.31 3.84
N ALA A 160 0.06 -15.95 4.87
CA ALA A 160 0.53 -15.73 6.24
C ALA A 160 2.06 -15.88 6.32
N SER A 161 2.70 -14.96 7.05
CA SER A 161 4.16 -14.89 7.23
C SER A 161 4.99 -14.68 5.95
N ALA A 162 4.40 -14.65 4.76
CA ALA A 162 5.11 -14.30 3.54
C ALA A 162 5.48 -12.80 3.52
N SER A 163 6.62 -12.48 2.89
CA SER A 163 7.11 -11.11 2.74
C SER A 163 6.71 -10.46 1.41
N GLU A 164 6.20 -11.23 0.46
CA GLU A 164 5.78 -10.73 -0.85
C GLU A 164 4.82 -11.69 -1.55
N THR A 165 4.14 -11.18 -2.58
CA THR A 165 3.41 -11.98 -3.57
C THR A 165 3.62 -11.43 -4.97
N LEU A 166 3.26 -12.23 -5.97
CA LEU A 166 3.25 -11.84 -7.38
C LEU A 166 1.81 -11.79 -7.87
N LEU A 167 1.32 -10.59 -8.14
CA LEU A 167 0.08 -10.41 -8.88
C LEU A 167 0.37 -10.64 -10.38
N SER A 168 -0.42 -11.47 -11.02
CA SER A 168 -0.36 -11.65 -12.47
C SER A 168 -1.48 -10.87 -13.14
N LEU A 169 -1.10 -9.89 -13.95
CA LEU A 169 -2.00 -9.12 -14.82
C LEU A 169 -2.05 -9.84 -16.16
N GLN A 170 -3.20 -10.41 -16.51
CA GLN A 170 -3.39 -11.16 -17.74
C GLN A 170 -4.16 -10.31 -18.75
N GLY A 171 -3.61 -10.18 -19.96
CA GLY A 171 -4.18 -9.39 -21.05
C GLY A 171 -5.05 -10.24 -21.98
N PHE A 172 -6.30 -9.82 -22.19
CA PHE A 172 -7.22 -10.42 -23.13
C PHE A 172 -8.04 -9.33 -23.83
N GLY A 173 -8.69 -9.68 -24.91
CA GLY A 173 -9.44 -8.72 -25.72
C GLY A 173 -8.79 -8.49 -27.09
N VAL A 174 -9.22 -7.43 -27.77
CA VAL A 174 -8.82 -7.14 -29.15
C VAL A 174 -8.25 -5.72 -29.34
N HIS A 175 -8.39 -4.87 -28.35
CA HIS A 175 -7.96 -3.46 -28.41
C HIS A 175 -6.95 -3.14 -27.33
N THR A 176 -6.05 -2.21 -27.62
CA THR A 176 -5.14 -1.63 -26.62
C THR A 176 -5.88 -0.62 -25.75
N THR A 177 -5.66 -0.68 -24.45
CA THR A 177 -6.25 0.21 -23.45
C THR A 177 -5.20 0.65 -22.44
N GLN A 178 -5.47 1.71 -21.71
CA GLN A 178 -4.58 2.19 -20.66
C GLN A 178 -5.38 2.76 -19.48
N GLY A 179 -4.78 2.77 -18.31
CA GLY A 179 -5.40 3.30 -17.10
C GLY A 179 -4.41 3.52 -15.98
N ILE A 180 -4.93 4.02 -14.89
CA ILE A 180 -4.19 4.15 -13.62
C ILE A 180 -4.82 3.15 -12.65
N MET A 181 -4.03 2.23 -12.16
CA MET A 181 -4.45 1.26 -11.16
C MET A 181 -3.88 1.57 -9.79
N SER A 182 -4.59 1.13 -8.76
CA SER A 182 -4.13 1.14 -7.37
C SER A 182 -4.27 -0.25 -6.78
N ILE A 183 -3.31 -0.66 -5.95
CA ILE A 183 -3.34 -1.95 -5.25
C ILE A 183 -3.59 -1.67 -3.77
N THR A 184 -4.58 -2.32 -3.21
CA THR A 184 -4.96 -2.20 -1.79
C THR A 184 -4.92 -3.58 -1.14
N GLY A 185 -4.31 -3.67 0.02
CA GLY A 185 -4.33 -4.88 0.84
C GLY A 185 -5.23 -4.70 2.05
N GLU A 186 -5.99 -5.74 2.35
CA GLU A 186 -6.88 -5.82 3.50
C GLU A 186 -6.54 -7.03 4.36
N ALA A 187 -6.55 -6.85 5.67
CA ALA A 187 -6.34 -7.94 6.60
C ALA A 187 -7.11 -7.71 7.91
N ARG A 188 -7.56 -8.80 8.50
CA ARG A 188 -8.16 -8.76 9.83
C ARG A 188 -7.06 -8.76 10.90
N VAL A 189 -7.06 -7.74 11.75
CA VAL A 189 -6.15 -7.59 12.89
C VAL A 189 -7.01 -7.51 14.16
N GLY A 190 -7.14 -8.61 14.89
CA GLY A 190 -8.11 -8.74 15.96
C GLY A 190 -9.53 -8.56 15.45
N GLU A 191 -10.25 -7.59 15.99
CA GLU A 191 -11.62 -7.26 15.56
C GLU A 191 -11.68 -6.22 14.43
N TRP A 192 -10.55 -5.69 13.98
CA TRP A 192 -10.46 -4.60 13.02
C TRP A 192 -10.06 -5.09 11.63
N MET A 193 -10.60 -4.42 10.60
CA MET A 193 -10.12 -4.54 9.22
C MET A 193 -9.09 -3.45 8.97
N LEU A 194 -7.85 -3.86 8.75
CA LEU A 194 -6.76 -2.97 8.38
C LEU A 194 -6.63 -2.93 6.86
N GLN A 195 -6.71 -1.74 6.27
CA GLN A 195 -6.57 -1.51 4.85
C GLN A 195 -5.33 -0.65 4.58
N ARG A 196 -4.50 -1.05 3.62
CA ARG A 196 -3.30 -0.31 3.21
C ARG A 196 -3.15 -0.31 1.69
N ARG A 197 -2.85 0.86 1.12
CA ARG A 197 -2.45 0.96 -0.29
C ARG A 197 -0.99 0.60 -0.46
N ALA A 198 -0.68 -0.09 -1.56
CA ALA A 198 0.71 -0.33 -1.95
C ALA A 198 1.32 0.97 -2.50
N LEU A 199 2.51 1.30 -1.99
CA LEU A 199 3.19 2.56 -2.31
C LEU A 199 4.49 2.33 -3.07
N LEU A 200 4.73 3.16 -4.06
CA LEU A 200 6.05 3.33 -4.69
C LEU A 200 7.05 3.93 -3.69
N PRO A 201 8.35 3.68 -3.87
CA PRO A 201 9.38 4.39 -3.12
C PRO A 201 9.22 5.91 -3.25
N SER A 202 9.59 6.63 -2.20
CA SER A 202 9.61 8.10 -2.26
C SER A 202 10.68 8.58 -3.26
N SER A 203 10.34 9.57 -4.05
CA SER A 203 11.22 10.27 -5.00
C SER A 203 10.97 11.77 -4.92
N ASP A 204 11.85 12.58 -5.50
CA ASP A 204 11.67 14.04 -5.50
C ASP A 204 10.32 14.45 -6.12
N ALA A 205 9.90 13.78 -7.19
CA ALA A 205 8.60 14.02 -7.82
C ALA A 205 7.42 13.67 -6.91
N THR A 206 7.54 12.60 -6.10
CA THR A 206 6.49 12.17 -5.18
C THR A 206 6.55 12.87 -3.82
N GLN A 207 7.57 13.66 -3.53
CA GLN A 207 7.58 14.55 -2.37
C GLN A 207 6.60 15.71 -2.55
N SER A 208 6.54 16.28 -3.77
CA SER A 208 5.60 17.36 -4.11
C SER A 208 4.17 16.84 -4.38
N ALA A 209 4.00 15.56 -4.72
CA ALA A 209 2.72 14.93 -5.04
C ALA A 209 2.64 13.53 -4.42
N PRO A 210 2.51 13.41 -3.10
CA PRO A 210 2.59 12.14 -2.37
C PRO A 210 1.56 11.08 -2.79
N TRP A 211 0.40 11.52 -3.29
CA TRP A 211 -0.66 10.64 -3.77
C TRP A 211 -0.25 9.81 -4.99
N LEU A 212 0.69 10.32 -5.82
CA LEU A 212 1.21 9.59 -6.98
C LEU A 212 1.93 8.29 -6.60
N ARG A 213 2.32 8.15 -5.34
CA ARG A 213 2.97 6.91 -4.87
C ARG A 213 2.05 5.69 -4.91
N SER A 214 0.73 5.89 -4.90
CA SER A 214 -0.25 4.80 -4.98
C SER A 214 -0.85 4.63 -6.38
N GLU A 215 -0.42 5.43 -7.36
CA GLU A 215 -0.92 5.41 -8.72
C GLU A 215 0.08 4.70 -9.65
N LEU A 216 -0.34 3.59 -10.23
CA LEU A 216 0.47 2.76 -11.12
C LEU A 216 -0.12 2.80 -12.52
N ALA A 217 0.68 3.22 -13.50
CA ALA A 217 0.23 3.21 -14.88
C ALA A 217 0.20 1.77 -15.41
N VAL A 218 -0.89 1.39 -16.06
CA VAL A 218 -1.06 0.09 -16.69
C VAL A 218 -1.58 0.25 -18.10
N ALA A 219 -1.01 -0.51 -19.04
CA ALA A 219 -1.45 -0.52 -20.43
C ALA A 219 -1.57 -1.94 -20.96
N LEU A 220 -2.70 -2.24 -21.58
CA LEU A 220 -2.86 -3.42 -22.42
C LEU A 220 -2.27 -3.07 -23.80
N THR A 221 -1.16 -3.71 -24.13
CA THR A 221 -0.40 -3.44 -25.35
C THR A 221 -0.76 -4.42 -26.47
N GLY A 222 -0.27 -4.19 -27.67
CA GLY A 222 -0.41 -5.16 -28.76
C GLY A 222 0.17 -6.54 -28.41
N PRO A 223 -0.04 -7.55 -29.26
CA PRO A 223 0.43 -8.91 -29.00
C PRO A 223 1.94 -8.95 -28.74
N GLY A 224 2.33 -9.75 -27.78
CA GLY A 224 3.74 -9.99 -27.48
C GLY A 224 4.45 -10.63 -28.67
N LYS A 225 5.73 -10.26 -28.91
CA LYS A 225 6.56 -10.92 -29.92
C LYS A 225 6.92 -12.36 -29.57
N MET A 226 6.65 -12.76 -28.35
CA MET A 226 6.87 -14.10 -27.82
C MET A 226 5.78 -14.43 -26.81
N ALA A 227 5.30 -15.66 -26.83
CA ALA A 227 4.39 -16.18 -25.82
C ALA A 227 4.99 -17.43 -25.18
N VAL A 228 4.79 -17.55 -23.87
CA VAL A 228 5.22 -18.70 -23.07
C VAL A 228 3.96 -19.31 -22.47
N GLY A 229 3.73 -20.57 -22.75
CA GLY A 229 2.60 -21.33 -22.24
C GLY A 229 3.07 -22.55 -21.47
N TRP A 230 2.35 -22.86 -20.43
CA TRP A 230 2.53 -24.08 -19.65
C TRP A 230 1.70 -25.20 -20.29
N GLN A 231 2.32 -26.33 -20.61
CA GLN A 231 1.63 -27.51 -21.08
C GLN A 231 1.55 -28.54 -19.93
N GLY A 232 0.55 -28.46 -19.14
CA GLY A 232 0.31 -29.39 -18.03
C GLY A 232 -1.06 -29.15 -17.43
N LYS A 233 -1.60 -30.16 -16.78
CA LYS A 233 -2.74 -29.98 -15.88
C LYS A 233 -2.22 -29.39 -14.59
N ASP A 234 -3.08 -28.67 -13.86
CA ASP A 234 -2.79 -28.30 -12.48
C ASP A 234 -2.42 -29.58 -11.71
N THR A 235 -1.25 -29.57 -11.13
CA THR A 235 -0.70 -30.73 -10.43
C THR A 235 -0.29 -30.29 -9.05
N ASP A 236 -0.81 -31.01 -8.05
CA ASP A 236 -0.34 -30.84 -6.68
C ASP A 236 1.13 -31.26 -6.61
N LEU A 237 1.98 -30.31 -6.21
CA LEU A 237 3.40 -30.56 -6.03
C LEU A 237 3.64 -31.12 -4.63
N VAL A 238 4.23 -32.31 -4.56
CA VAL A 238 4.61 -32.93 -3.30
C VAL A 238 6.03 -32.51 -2.92
N LEU A 239 6.19 -32.01 -1.70
CA LEU A 239 7.50 -31.59 -1.20
C LEU A 239 8.53 -32.72 -1.28
N GLY A 240 9.71 -32.42 -1.86
CA GLY A 240 10.79 -33.39 -2.02
C GLY A 240 10.70 -34.27 -3.29
N GLN A 241 9.64 -34.16 -4.07
CA GLN A 241 9.52 -34.86 -5.36
C GLN A 241 9.98 -33.98 -6.52
N LYS A 242 10.61 -34.62 -7.52
CA LYS A 242 10.95 -33.94 -8.79
C LYS A 242 9.74 -33.97 -9.70
N HIS A 243 9.27 -32.79 -10.10
CA HIS A 243 8.22 -32.63 -11.09
C HIS A 243 8.81 -32.14 -12.41
N ARG A 244 8.38 -32.74 -13.53
CA ARG A 244 8.76 -32.30 -14.88
C ARG A 244 7.55 -31.66 -15.54
N SER A 245 7.75 -30.44 -16.01
CA SER A 245 6.74 -29.70 -16.71
C SER A 245 7.21 -29.32 -18.11
N ARG A 246 6.29 -29.25 -19.05
CA ARG A 246 6.58 -28.83 -20.41
C ARG A 246 6.16 -27.38 -20.60
N ILE A 247 7.11 -26.56 -21.03
CA ILE A 247 6.89 -25.15 -21.37
C ILE A 247 6.95 -25.03 -22.89
N GLN A 248 5.89 -24.49 -23.48
CA GLN A 248 5.84 -24.15 -24.89
C GLN A 248 6.19 -22.69 -25.07
N VAL A 249 7.12 -22.40 -25.95
CA VAL A 249 7.51 -21.04 -26.34
C VAL A 249 7.17 -20.84 -27.80
N SER A 250 6.31 -19.84 -28.06
CA SER A 250 5.94 -19.41 -29.41
C SER A 250 6.61 -18.07 -29.70
N ARG A 251 7.08 -17.87 -30.92
CA ARG A 251 7.73 -16.63 -31.39
C ARG A 251 7.07 -16.14 -32.66
N VAL A 252 6.99 -14.83 -32.85
CA VAL A 252 6.62 -14.27 -34.15
C VAL A 252 7.72 -14.60 -35.20
N ALA A 253 7.33 -14.67 -36.46
CA ALA A 253 8.24 -14.94 -37.56
C ALA A 253 9.39 -13.90 -37.56
N GLY A 254 10.61 -14.38 -37.72
CA GLY A 254 11.82 -13.55 -37.75
C GLY A 254 12.43 -13.25 -36.37
N LEU A 255 11.80 -13.58 -35.27
CA LEU A 255 12.41 -13.45 -33.95
C LEU A 255 13.35 -14.63 -33.68
N GLN A 256 14.66 -14.37 -33.74
CA GLN A 256 15.71 -15.33 -33.47
C GLN A 256 16.46 -14.97 -32.18
N GLY A 257 17.19 -15.93 -31.62
CA GLY A 257 18.05 -15.73 -30.46
C GLY A 257 17.76 -16.70 -29.32
N LYS A 258 18.63 -16.66 -28.32
CA LYS A 258 18.48 -17.48 -27.10
C LYS A 258 17.42 -16.92 -26.22
N ILE A 259 16.62 -17.80 -25.60
CA ILE A 259 15.64 -17.45 -24.58
C ILE A 259 16.17 -17.93 -23.23
N ARG A 260 16.14 -17.05 -22.25
CA ARG A 260 16.34 -17.44 -20.86
C ARG A 260 14.97 -17.58 -20.21
N LEU A 261 14.70 -18.72 -19.60
CA LEU A 261 13.53 -18.92 -18.75
C LEU A 261 13.99 -18.84 -17.30
N SER A 262 13.23 -18.12 -16.48
CA SER A 262 13.40 -18.06 -15.03
C SER A 262 12.09 -18.41 -14.36
N LEU A 263 12.16 -19.18 -13.27
CA LEU A 263 11.03 -19.42 -12.40
C LEU A 263 11.04 -18.34 -11.30
N GLU A 264 9.96 -17.60 -11.21
CA GLU A 264 9.73 -16.65 -10.12
C GLU A 264 8.64 -17.18 -9.20
N SER A 265 8.85 -17.10 -7.90
CA SER A 265 7.92 -17.56 -6.89
C SER A 265 7.90 -16.57 -5.73
N SER A 266 6.71 -16.33 -5.17
CA SER A 266 6.55 -15.61 -3.89
C SER A 266 6.87 -16.48 -2.68
N GLN A 267 7.01 -17.80 -2.87
CA GLN A 267 7.40 -18.73 -1.81
C GLN A 267 8.93 -18.79 -1.74
N SER A 268 9.46 -18.93 -0.52
CA SER A 268 10.89 -19.20 -0.33
C SER A 268 11.25 -20.55 -0.96
N ILE A 269 12.00 -20.53 -2.04
CA ILE A 269 12.52 -21.74 -2.69
C ILE A 269 13.71 -22.21 -1.86
N PRO A 270 13.72 -23.47 -1.35
CA PRO A 270 14.91 -24.01 -0.72
C PRO A 270 16.11 -23.93 -1.68
N SER A 271 17.23 -23.41 -1.22
CA SER A 271 18.41 -23.05 -2.01
C SER A 271 19.05 -24.19 -2.85
N LYS A 272 18.55 -25.41 -2.76
CA LYS A 272 18.98 -26.59 -3.52
C LYS A 272 18.05 -27.01 -4.67
N ALA A 273 16.97 -26.28 -4.93
CA ALA A 273 15.95 -26.69 -5.92
C ALA A 273 16.05 -25.99 -7.28
N ALA A 274 16.92 -25.03 -7.46
CA ALA A 274 17.06 -24.27 -8.69
C ALA A 274 18.23 -24.77 -9.55
N ALA A 275 18.09 -25.97 -10.08
CA ALA A 275 18.86 -26.38 -11.26
C ALA A 275 17.88 -26.65 -12.40
N VAL A 276 17.74 -25.68 -13.31
CA VAL A 276 17.10 -25.82 -14.61
C VAL A 276 18.19 -26.17 -15.63
#